data_bd78445d9380e22c81c0e8fb2b2c786c
#
_entry.id   bd78445d9380e22c81c0e8fb2b2c786c
#
_cell.length_a   1.000
_cell.length_b   1.000
_cell.length_c   1.000
_cell.angle_alpha   90.00
_cell.angle_beta   90.00
_cell.angle_gamma   90.00
#
_symmetry.space_group_name_H-M   'P 1'
#
loop_
_entity.id
_entity.type
_entity.pdbx_description
1 polymer ?
#
loop_
_entity_poly.entity_id
_entity_poly.type
_entity_poly.pdbx_seq_one_letter_code
_entity_poly.pdbx_strand_id
1 'polypeptide(L)'
;DQIKCVIINGAECEPYITSDTRAMIDYSFDVIAGCRLLQKFLKVPRIVFGIEDNKPECIKRYRELVSYEQNMEVMPLKAMYPQGGEKVLIYHVTGEKVPEGKLPLDVGAVVLNCTTISSIARYCRTGLPLVKKCVTVDGSAVKNPMNVLVPIGMRMKDVFEACGGFKEEPKMV
;
A
#
# COMPACT_ATOMS: atom_id res chain seq x y z
N ASP A 1 6.03 23.55 -8.89
CA ASP A 1 5.88 22.26 -9.57
C ASP A 1 4.51 21.70 -9.23
N GLN A 2 3.75 21.31 -10.26
CA GLN A 2 2.36 20.88 -10.08
C GLN A 2 2.27 19.36 -10.08
N ILE A 3 1.60 18.77 -9.09
CA ILE A 3 1.30 17.33 -9.07
C ILE A 3 0.33 17.03 -10.21
N LYS A 4 0.73 16.14 -11.12
CA LYS A 4 -0.08 15.66 -12.25
C LYS A 4 -0.81 14.37 -11.92
N CYS A 5 -0.19 13.50 -11.12
CA CYS A 5 -0.71 12.18 -10.78
C CYS A 5 -0.28 11.76 -9.38
N VAL A 6 -1.22 11.23 -8.60
CA VAL A 6 -0.89 10.45 -7.40
C VAL A 6 -1.13 8.97 -7.69
N ILE A 7 -0.16 8.16 -7.38
CA ILE A 7 -0.20 6.71 -7.55
C ILE A 7 -0.33 6.07 -6.17
N ILE A 8 -1.41 5.35 -5.96
CA ILE A 8 -1.58 4.54 -4.77
C ILE A 8 -0.93 3.18 -5.03
N ASN A 9 0.17 2.96 -4.33
CA ASN A 9 0.93 1.72 -4.43
C ASN A 9 0.22 0.60 -3.70
N GLY A 10 -0.41 -0.29 -4.46
CA GLY A 10 -0.99 -1.56 -4.03
C GLY A 10 -0.21 -2.76 -4.59
N ALA A 11 0.98 -2.52 -5.14
CA ALA A 11 1.89 -3.57 -5.58
C ALA A 11 2.72 -4.07 -4.40
N GLU A 12 2.44 -5.27 -3.95
CA GLU A 12 3.10 -5.95 -2.84
C GLU A 12 3.92 -7.10 -3.41
N CYS A 13 5.11 -6.74 -3.94
CA CYS A 13 5.90 -7.63 -4.77
C CYS A 13 6.89 -8.52 -4.00
N GLU A 14 7.05 -8.30 -2.69
CA GLU A 14 7.88 -9.16 -1.85
C GLU A 14 7.19 -10.52 -1.64
N PRO A 15 7.92 -11.64 -1.82
CA PRO A 15 7.35 -12.97 -1.62
C PRO A 15 6.79 -13.15 -0.20
N TYR A 16 5.63 -13.80 -0.10
CA TYR A 16 4.93 -14.14 1.14
C TYR A 16 4.36 -12.96 1.94
N ILE A 17 4.63 -11.71 1.58
CA ILE A 17 4.04 -10.55 2.22
C ILE A 17 2.61 -10.34 1.70
N THR A 18 1.65 -10.13 2.62
CA THR A 18 0.22 -9.97 2.30
C THR A 18 -0.47 -8.88 3.12
N SER A 19 0.30 -8.11 3.90
CA SER A 19 -0.22 -7.08 4.80
C SER A 19 -0.89 -5.92 4.06
N ASP A 20 -0.33 -5.47 2.93
CA ASP A 20 -0.92 -4.39 2.13
C ASP A 20 -2.18 -4.87 1.39
N THR A 21 -2.16 -6.10 0.85
CA THR A 21 -3.36 -6.74 0.28
C THR A 21 -4.49 -6.80 1.30
N ARG A 22 -4.20 -7.23 2.53
CA ARG A 22 -5.18 -7.28 3.61
C ARG A 22 -5.69 -5.89 3.99
N ALA A 23 -4.77 -4.92 4.12
CA ALA A 23 -5.13 -3.53 4.43
C ALA A 23 -6.00 -2.90 3.32
N MET A 24 -5.71 -3.17 2.05
CA MET A 24 -6.52 -2.71 0.92
C MET A 24 -7.95 -3.24 0.99
N ILE A 25 -8.16 -4.50 1.38
CA ILE A 25 -9.49 -5.09 1.51
C ILE A 25 -10.21 -4.50 2.73
N ASP A 26 -9.59 -4.56 3.90
CA ASP A 26 -10.23 -4.18 5.18
C ASP A 26 -10.49 -2.68 5.29
N TYR A 27 -9.59 -1.86 4.76
CA TYR A 27 -9.67 -0.39 4.85
C TYR A 27 -9.98 0.28 3.51
N SER A 28 -10.59 -0.43 2.57
CA SER A 28 -10.85 0.06 1.22
C SER A 28 -11.60 1.40 1.20
N PHE A 29 -12.59 1.58 2.08
CA PHE A 29 -13.32 2.84 2.20
C PHE A 29 -12.46 3.98 2.76
N ASP A 30 -11.57 3.69 3.71
CA ASP A 30 -10.63 4.69 4.23
C ASP A 30 -9.60 5.09 3.17
N VAL A 31 -9.16 4.16 2.33
CA VAL A 31 -8.27 4.48 1.19
C VAL A 31 -8.96 5.44 0.21
N ILE A 32 -10.20 5.15 -0.20
CA ILE A 32 -10.97 6.06 -1.08
C ILE A 32 -11.21 7.40 -0.40
N ALA A 33 -11.57 7.42 0.88
CA ALA A 33 -11.74 8.66 1.63
C ALA A 33 -10.46 9.50 1.68
N GLY A 34 -9.30 8.86 1.87
CA GLY A 34 -8.00 9.52 1.81
C GLY A 34 -7.70 10.11 0.43
N CYS A 35 -8.03 9.39 -0.63
CA CYS A 35 -7.89 9.91 -2.00
C CYS A 35 -8.77 11.14 -2.24
N ARG A 36 -10.02 11.14 -1.77
CA ARG A 36 -10.91 12.33 -1.83
C ARG A 36 -10.31 13.52 -1.08
N LEU A 37 -9.66 13.30 0.06
CA LEU A 37 -8.95 14.35 0.80
C LEU A 37 -7.81 14.94 -0.03
N LEU A 38 -7.00 14.11 -0.70
CA LEU A 38 -5.94 14.59 -1.59
C LEU A 38 -6.51 15.42 -2.75
N GLN A 39 -7.58 14.97 -3.40
CA GLN A 39 -8.22 15.75 -4.46
C GLN A 39 -8.75 17.09 -3.95
N LYS A 40 -9.40 17.10 -2.79
CA LYS A 40 -9.99 18.29 -2.21
C LYS A 40 -8.95 19.32 -1.79
N PHE A 41 -7.90 18.91 -1.07
CA PHE A 41 -6.96 19.83 -0.44
C PHE A 41 -5.71 20.10 -1.29
N LEU A 42 -5.24 19.12 -2.05
CA LEU A 42 -4.05 19.24 -2.91
C LEU A 42 -4.41 19.43 -4.39
N LYS A 43 -5.71 19.42 -4.71
CA LYS A 43 -6.23 19.55 -6.09
C LYS A 43 -5.60 18.58 -7.07
N VAL A 44 -5.35 17.35 -6.62
CA VAL A 44 -4.74 16.29 -7.43
C VAL A 44 -5.66 15.95 -8.60
N PRO A 45 -5.20 16.11 -9.86
CA PRO A 45 -6.07 15.94 -11.04
C PRO A 45 -6.32 14.47 -11.41
N ARG A 46 -5.44 13.55 -11.00
CA ARG A 46 -5.54 12.13 -11.34
C ARG A 46 -4.98 11.26 -10.22
N ILE A 47 -5.72 10.22 -9.84
CA ILE A 47 -5.29 9.20 -8.88
C ILE A 47 -5.38 7.83 -9.54
N VAL A 48 -4.29 7.05 -9.47
CA VAL A 48 -4.21 5.72 -10.04
C VAL A 48 -3.86 4.71 -8.96
N PHE A 49 -4.67 3.67 -8.85
CA PHE A 49 -4.38 2.52 -7.99
C PHE A 49 -3.58 1.49 -8.80
N GLY A 50 -2.27 1.40 -8.55
CA GLY A 50 -1.42 0.37 -9.15
C GLY A 50 -1.52 -0.91 -8.32
N ILE A 51 -2.17 -1.94 -8.86
CA ILE A 51 -2.43 -3.21 -8.16
C ILE A 51 -1.95 -4.35 -9.05
N GLU A 52 -1.17 -5.29 -8.50
CA GLU A 52 -0.70 -6.45 -9.25
C GLU A 52 -1.85 -7.36 -9.69
N ASP A 53 -1.74 -7.92 -10.91
CA ASP A 53 -2.74 -8.77 -11.54
C ASP A 53 -2.98 -10.11 -10.81
N ASN A 54 -2.06 -10.53 -9.96
CA ASN A 54 -2.21 -11.66 -9.05
C ASN A 54 -3.12 -11.39 -7.83
N LYS A 55 -3.72 -10.18 -7.74
CA LYS A 55 -4.62 -9.73 -6.66
C LYS A 55 -6.03 -9.39 -7.20
N PRO A 56 -6.73 -10.35 -7.82
CA PRO A 56 -7.99 -10.09 -8.52
C PRO A 56 -9.10 -9.57 -7.61
N GLU A 57 -9.12 -9.96 -6.34
CA GLU A 57 -10.09 -9.49 -5.36
C GLU A 57 -9.92 -8.00 -5.08
N CYS A 58 -8.69 -7.53 -4.87
CA CYS A 58 -8.40 -6.11 -4.71
C CYS A 58 -8.77 -5.32 -5.97
N ILE A 59 -8.38 -5.81 -7.15
CA ILE A 59 -8.71 -5.15 -8.43
C ILE A 59 -10.22 -5.00 -8.59
N LYS A 60 -10.98 -6.08 -8.36
CA LYS A 60 -12.44 -6.05 -8.44
C LYS A 60 -13.02 -5.03 -7.46
N ARG A 61 -12.62 -5.12 -6.19
CA ARG A 61 -13.09 -4.23 -5.12
C ARG A 61 -12.84 -2.76 -5.45
N TYR A 62 -11.62 -2.42 -5.88
CA TYR A 62 -11.30 -1.04 -6.19
C TYR A 62 -11.95 -0.53 -7.47
N ARG A 63 -12.13 -1.37 -8.50
CA ARG A 63 -12.92 -1.00 -9.70
C ARG A 63 -14.35 -0.64 -9.35
N GLU A 64 -14.98 -1.38 -8.45
CA GLU A 64 -16.33 -1.07 -7.96
C GLU A 64 -16.33 0.28 -7.22
N LEU A 65 -15.36 0.53 -6.33
CA LEU A 65 -15.29 1.76 -5.54
C LEU A 65 -15.00 2.99 -6.41
N VAL A 66 -14.04 2.91 -7.33
CA VAL A 66 -13.68 4.05 -8.19
C VAL A 66 -14.71 4.35 -9.26
N SER A 67 -15.66 3.43 -9.56
CA SER A 67 -16.71 3.69 -10.53
C SER A 67 -17.64 4.86 -10.13
N TYR A 68 -17.65 5.22 -8.86
CA TYR A 68 -18.39 6.35 -8.31
C TYR A 68 -17.53 7.61 -8.11
N GLU A 69 -16.24 7.57 -8.51
CA GLU A 69 -15.28 8.63 -8.27
C GLU A 69 -14.83 9.30 -9.57
N GLN A 70 -14.63 10.60 -9.52
CA GLN A 70 -14.03 11.33 -10.65
C GLN A 70 -12.51 11.28 -10.57
N ASN A 71 -11.86 11.06 -11.71
CA ASN A 71 -10.40 11.09 -11.84
C ASN A 71 -9.66 10.06 -10.95
N MET A 72 -10.32 8.97 -10.61
CA MET A 72 -9.72 7.81 -9.98
C MET A 72 -9.86 6.58 -10.88
N GLU A 73 -8.81 5.80 -11.00
CA GLU A 73 -8.80 4.59 -11.83
C GLU A 73 -7.93 3.49 -11.24
N VAL A 74 -8.22 2.26 -11.63
CA VAL A 74 -7.42 1.08 -11.26
C VAL A 74 -6.64 0.62 -12.46
N MET A 75 -5.33 0.52 -12.30
CA MET A 75 -4.42 -0.03 -13.29
C MET A 75 -3.87 -1.37 -12.79
N PRO A 76 -4.29 -2.48 -13.39
CA PRO A 76 -3.66 -3.78 -13.14
C PRO A 76 -2.22 -3.75 -13.64
N LEU A 77 -1.29 -4.19 -12.81
CA LEU A 77 0.13 -4.26 -13.11
C LEU A 77 0.56 -5.71 -13.15
N LYS A 78 1.48 -6.03 -14.05
CA LYS A 78 2.05 -7.38 -14.11
C LYS A 78 2.76 -7.72 -12.80
N ALA A 79 2.43 -8.87 -12.22
CA ALA A 79 3.11 -9.36 -11.03
C ALA A 79 4.56 -9.70 -11.36
N MET A 80 5.50 -8.88 -10.88
CA MET A 80 6.93 -9.03 -11.07
C MET A 80 7.71 -8.26 -10.01
N TYR A 81 8.92 -8.68 -9.72
CA TYR A 81 9.81 -7.94 -8.83
C TYR A 81 10.73 -7.00 -9.67
N PRO A 82 10.93 -5.74 -9.31
CA PRO A 82 10.37 -4.98 -8.18
C PRO A 82 9.20 -4.05 -8.58
N GLN A 83 8.03 -4.59 -8.91
CA GLN A 83 6.87 -3.82 -9.40
C GLN A 83 6.42 -2.70 -8.45
N GLY A 84 6.55 -2.91 -7.12
CA GLY A 84 6.26 -1.89 -6.10
C GLY A 84 7.34 -0.82 -5.95
N GLY A 85 8.45 -0.93 -6.66
CA GLY A 85 9.50 0.09 -6.67
C GLY A 85 8.99 1.41 -7.23
N GLU A 86 9.16 2.50 -6.49
CA GLU A 86 8.55 3.80 -6.79
C GLU A 86 8.75 4.26 -8.25
N LYS A 87 10.00 4.24 -8.74
CA LYS A 87 10.32 4.67 -10.11
C LYS A 87 9.79 3.71 -11.17
N VAL A 88 9.73 2.41 -10.86
CA VAL A 88 9.16 1.37 -11.74
C VAL A 88 7.66 1.58 -11.87
N LEU A 89 7.01 1.83 -10.75
CA LEU A 89 5.57 2.07 -10.69
C LEU A 89 5.19 3.35 -11.46
N ILE A 90 5.94 4.44 -11.29
CA ILE A 90 5.73 5.69 -12.04
C ILE A 90 5.82 5.42 -13.54
N TYR A 91 6.86 4.72 -13.98
CA TYR A 91 7.03 4.42 -15.40
C TYR A 91 5.86 3.60 -15.97
N HIS A 92 5.41 2.57 -15.25
CA HIS A 92 4.28 1.76 -15.71
C HIS A 92 2.95 2.52 -15.76
N VAL A 93 2.73 3.44 -14.82
CA VAL A 93 1.47 4.18 -14.71
C VAL A 93 1.44 5.39 -15.64
N THR A 94 2.56 6.08 -15.82
CA THR A 94 2.60 7.38 -16.53
C THR A 94 3.35 7.33 -17.85
N GLY A 95 4.20 6.34 -18.08
CA GLY A 95 5.17 6.29 -19.18
C GLY A 95 6.41 7.17 -18.96
N GLU A 96 6.44 7.98 -17.91
CA GLU A 96 7.52 8.90 -17.61
C GLU A 96 8.66 8.22 -16.84
N LYS A 97 9.89 8.49 -17.24
CA LYS A 97 11.08 8.02 -16.52
C LYS A 97 11.56 9.10 -15.57
N VAL A 98 11.67 8.77 -14.30
CA VAL A 98 12.31 9.64 -13.30
C VAL A 98 13.82 9.60 -13.54
N PRO A 99 14.46 10.71 -13.95
CA PRO A 99 15.89 10.74 -14.22
C PRO A 99 16.74 10.36 -13.00
N GLU A 100 18.00 9.99 -13.24
CA GLU A 100 18.94 9.74 -12.17
C GLU A 100 19.15 11.01 -11.32
N GLY A 101 19.20 10.84 -10.01
CA GLY A 101 19.32 11.96 -9.06
C GLY A 101 18.06 12.82 -8.89
N LYS A 102 16.96 12.52 -9.63
CA LYS A 102 15.70 13.25 -9.54
C LYS A 102 14.67 12.50 -8.69
N LEU A 103 13.70 13.27 -8.19
CA LEU A 103 12.57 12.77 -7.40
C LEU A 103 11.32 12.54 -8.28
N PRO A 104 10.38 11.70 -7.84
CA PRO A 104 9.09 11.52 -8.50
C PRO A 104 8.37 12.83 -8.83
N LEU A 105 8.45 13.81 -7.95
CA LEU A 105 7.82 15.12 -8.14
C LEU A 105 8.38 15.88 -9.34
N ASP A 106 9.64 15.66 -9.73
CA ASP A 106 10.24 16.29 -10.92
C ASP A 106 9.52 15.89 -12.22
N VAL A 107 8.83 14.75 -12.23
CA VAL A 107 7.95 14.33 -13.34
C VAL A 107 6.46 14.55 -13.02
N GLY A 108 6.15 15.21 -11.91
CA GLY A 108 4.78 15.51 -11.48
C GLY A 108 4.06 14.31 -10.86
N ALA A 109 4.77 13.28 -10.44
CA ALA A 109 4.21 12.10 -9.81
C ALA A 109 4.47 12.09 -8.29
N VAL A 110 3.51 11.55 -7.53
CA VAL A 110 3.66 11.22 -6.11
C VAL A 110 3.19 9.80 -5.91
N VAL A 111 3.98 8.98 -5.24
CA VAL A 111 3.61 7.60 -4.91
C VAL A 111 3.36 7.49 -3.42
N LEU A 112 2.23 6.92 -3.04
CA LEU A 112 1.83 6.71 -1.65
C LEU A 112 1.37 5.27 -1.44
N ASN A 113 1.86 4.64 -0.39
CA ASN A 113 1.39 3.31 -0.02
C ASN A 113 -0.09 3.34 0.42
N CYS A 114 -0.85 2.28 0.12
CA CYS A 114 -2.27 2.17 0.45
C CYS A 114 -2.54 2.33 1.95
N THR A 115 -1.66 1.82 2.83
CA THR A 115 -1.76 1.98 4.28
C THR A 115 -1.58 3.44 4.72
N THR A 116 -0.69 4.18 4.06
CA THR A 116 -0.49 5.61 4.33
C THR A 116 -1.76 6.40 4.03
N ILE A 117 -2.39 6.16 2.88
CA ILE A 117 -3.62 6.85 2.48
C ILE A 117 -4.78 6.54 3.42
N SER A 118 -4.98 5.28 3.80
CA SER A 118 -6.02 4.91 4.78
C SER A 118 -5.78 5.58 6.14
N SER A 119 -4.53 5.70 6.54
CA SER A 119 -4.15 6.34 7.81
C SER A 119 -4.41 7.85 7.81
N ILE A 120 -4.20 8.54 6.69
CA ILE A 120 -4.55 9.95 6.51
C ILE A 120 -6.07 10.15 6.73
N ALA A 121 -6.90 9.33 6.08
CA ALA A 121 -8.34 9.41 6.23
C ALA A 121 -8.78 9.17 7.69
N ARG A 122 -8.22 8.15 8.32
CA ARG A 122 -8.51 7.84 9.73
C ARG A 122 -8.08 8.96 10.67
N TYR A 123 -6.90 9.53 10.45
CA TYR A 123 -6.42 10.66 11.23
C TYR A 123 -7.38 11.86 11.11
N CYS A 124 -7.78 12.23 9.90
CA CYS A 124 -8.73 13.32 9.69
C CYS A 124 -10.09 13.08 10.35
N ARG A 125 -10.52 11.83 10.47
CA ARG A 125 -11.79 11.46 11.10
C ARG A 125 -11.70 11.38 12.63
N THR A 126 -10.59 10.87 13.17
CA THR A 126 -10.48 10.48 14.57
C THR A 126 -9.50 11.31 15.39
N GLY A 127 -8.60 12.06 14.77
CA GLY A 127 -7.46 12.73 15.40
C GLY A 127 -6.35 11.78 15.87
N LEU A 128 -6.49 10.46 15.68
CA LEU A 128 -5.50 9.48 16.12
C LEU A 128 -4.45 9.26 15.01
N PRO A 129 -3.16 9.48 15.30
CA PRO A 129 -2.09 9.23 14.34
C PRO A 129 -1.91 7.72 14.06
N LEU A 130 -1.03 7.40 13.11
CA LEU A 130 -0.65 6.02 12.83
C LEU A 130 0.16 5.45 13.99
N VAL A 131 -0.51 4.71 14.88
CA VAL A 131 0.08 4.08 16.07
C VAL A 131 0.10 2.55 15.98
N LYS A 132 -0.54 1.98 14.96
CA LYS A 132 -0.58 0.53 14.69
C LYS A 132 -0.39 0.28 13.21
N LYS A 133 0.31 -0.79 12.88
CA LYS A 133 0.53 -1.23 11.49
C LYS A 133 0.23 -2.72 11.35
N CYS A 134 -0.38 -3.11 10.22
CA CYS A 134 -0.49 -4.50 9.83
C CYS A 134 0.88 -4.97 9.33
N VAL A 135 1.33 -6.11 9.84
CA VAL A 135 2.57 -6.76 9.40
C VAL A 135 2.31 -8.23 9.10
N THR A 136 2.99 -8.75 8.10
CA THR A 136 2.98 -10.17 7.82
C THR A 136 4.04 -10.86 8.68
N VAL A 137 3.66 -11.91 9.38
CA VAL A 137 4.56 -12.81 10.08
C VAL A 137 4.48 -14.15 9.37
N ASP A 138 5.56 -14.53 8.71
CA ASP A 138 5.64 -15.77 7.92
C ASP A 138 7.06 -16.37 8.00
N GLY A 139 7.21 -17.58 7.51
CA GLY A 139 8.48 -18.30 7.45
C GLY A 139 8.35 -19.74 7.88
N SER A 140 9.30 -20.56 7.42
CA SER A 140 9.29 -22.01 7.69
C SER A 140 9.30 -22.36 9.18
N ALA A 141 9.95 -21.55 10.01
CA ALA A 141 10.04 -21.75 11.45
C ALA A 141 8.83 -21.17 12.23
N VAL A 142 8.02 -20.30 11.64
CA VAL A 142 6.87 -19.67 12.33
C VAL A 142 5.77 -20.71 12.56
N LYS A 143 5.22 -20.76 13.77
CA LYS A 143 4.20 -21.73 14.13
C LYS A 143 2.87 -21.45 13.44
N ASN A 144 2.40 -20.22 13.51
CA ASN A 144 1.14 -19.78 12.91
C ASN A 144 1.38 -18.55 12.02
N PRO A 145 1.70 -18.73 10.73
CA PRO A 145 1.83 -17.61 9.80
C PRO A 145 0.51 -16.81 9.70
N MET A 146 0.60 -15.49 9.83
CA MET A 146 -0.58 -14.62 9.76
C MET A 146 -0.21 -13.14 9.59
N ASN A 147 -1.20 -12.34 9.21
CA ASN A 147 -1.12 -10.89 9.33
C ASN A 147 -1.60 -10.45 10.71
N VAL A 148 -0.82 -9.62 11.39
CA VAL A 148 -1.15 -9.11 12.72
C VAL A 148 -1.12 -7.58 12.75
N LEU A 149 -2.06 -7.00 13.48
CA LEU A 149 -2.08 -5.55 13.72
C LEU A 149 -1.31 -5.25 14.99
N VAL A 150 -0.12 -4.69 14.86
CA VAL A 150 0.80 -4.43 15.97
C VAL A 150 0.97 -2.94 16.26
N PRO A 151 1.13 -2.54 17.54
CA PRO A 151 1.57 -1.20 17.89
C PRO A 151 2.96 -0.91 17.32
N ILE A 152 3.18 0.32 16.83
CA ILE A 152 4.51 0.76 16.41
C ILE A 152 5.44 0.77 17.64
N GLY A 153 6.62 0.16 17.49
CA GLY A 153 7.58 -0.01 18.58
C GLY A 153 7.43 -1.32 19.38
N MET A 154 6.46 -2.17 19.02
CA MET A 154 6.38 -3.52 19.62
C MET A 154 7.64 -4.32 19.28
N ARG A 155 8.19 -5.05 20.26
CA ARG A 155 9.38 -5.85 20.04
C ARG A 155 9.06 -7.04 19.13
N MET A 156 9.96 -7.38 18.21
CA MET A 156 9.81 -8.53 17.31
C MET A 156 9.51 -9.82 18.07
N LYS A 157 10.19 -10.06 19.21
CA LYS A 157 9.93 -11.22 20.07
C LYS A 157 8.46 -11.33 20.46
N ASP A 158 7.85 -10.23 20.89
CA ASP A 158 6.45 -10.21 21.35
C ASP A 158 5.49 -10.46 20.17
N VAL A 159 5.86 -10.00 18.96
CA VAL A 159 5.10 -10.28 17.73
C VAL A 159 5.12 -11.78 17.40
N PHE A 160 6.30 -12.42 17.45
CA PHE A 160 6.39 -13.86 17.21
C PHE A 160 5.67 -14.67 18.29
N GLU A 161 5.76 -14.28 19.55
CA GLU A 161 5.03 -14.93 20.65
C GLU A 161 3.51 -14.84 20.44
N ALA A 162 3.00 -13.69 19.96
CA ALA A 162 1.58 -13.53 19.62
C ALA A 162 1.14 -14.45 18.48
N CYS A 163 2.05 -14.82 17.57
CA CYS A 163 1.82 -15.80 16.51
C CYS A 163 2.05 -17.27 16.96
N GLY A 164 2.20 -17.51 18.26
CA GLY A 164 2.42 -18.83 18.83
C GLY A 164 3.88 -19.25 18.90
N GLY A 165 4.81 -18.35 18.58
CA GLY A 165 6.25 -18.63 18.59
C GLY A 165 6.74 -19.41 17.38
N PHE A 166 7.86 -20.05 17.55
CA PHE A 166 8.50 -20.89 16.54
C PHE A 166 8.23 -22.37 16.80
N LYS A 167 8.13 -23.16 15.75
CA LYS A 167 8.06 -24.64 15.82
C LYS A 167 9.44 -25.30 15.76
N GLU A 168 10.44 -24.56 15.33
CA GLU A 168 11.85 -24.93 15.28
C GLU A 168 12.71 -23.68 15.46
N GLU A 169 13.98 -23.81 15.76
CA GLU A 169 14.87 -22.66 15.91
C GLU A 169 15.06 -21.94 14.56
N PRO A 170 14.75 -20.64 14.46
CA PRO A 170 14.90 -19.92 13.21
C PRO A 170 16.37 -19.69 12.89
N LYS A 171 16.77 -19.97 11.65
CA LYS A 171 18.15 -19.71 11.18
C LYS A 171 18.40 -18.22 10.94
N MET A 172 17.35 -17.47 10.65
CA MET A 172 17.38 -16.04 10.37
C MET A 172 16.00 -15.43 10.69
N VAL A 173 16.01 -14.23 11.22
CA VAL A 173 14.83 -13.41 11.48
C VAL A 173 15.05 -12.00 10.91
#